data_f0edc3e418d01d91249a6e6ef5ac9433
#
_entry.id   f0edc3e418d01d91249a6e6ef5ac9433
#
_cell.length_a   1.000
_cell.length_b   1.000
_cell.length_c   1.000
_cell.angle_alpha   90.00
_cell.angle_beta   90.00
_cell.angle_gamma   90.00
#
_symmetry.space_group_name_H-M   'P 1'
#
loop_
_entity.id
_entity.type
_entity.pdbx_description
1 polymer ?
#
loop_
_entity_poly.entity_id
_entity_poly.type
_entity_poly.pdbx_seq_one_letter_code
_entity_poly.pdbx_strand_id
1 'polypeptide(L)'
;MKALVVITFLFCLSFSLKAEQIAFSTEKSEENYHFRYIWKDHTSTEQTLSFELSKTALFDKYRDFSHYKPEVTSQIITQRLFKQIRQNPIPGVQVKFKPHYRGGGMEIKGRDSEVIQKAQQQIIELETEITDEYFENSYYQRFTTYNQIQGIKPNHVKIANMAVEDLKPLKETILEKVSTQNVRNATNFTLSLIQTIPYSKLESRITSSGAGFNPPLRLLWENQGDCDSKVTLTAALLRVLMPRIEIALIFIEQHALIGINMPPLPGEQSIKVDNITYVLAEPTGPSVLALGKISPSSERAIANGHYIVEKLI
;
A
#
# COMPACT_ATOMS: atom_id res chain seq x y z
N MET A 1 67.57 12.43 -8.43
CA MET A 1 66.62 12.05 -7.39
C MET A 1 65.20 12.22 -7.91
N LYS A 2 64.51 11.13 -8.27
CA LYS A 2 63.09 11.17 -8.72
C LYS A 2 62.23 10.80 -7.52
N ALA A 3 61.41 11.76 -7.08
CA ALA A 3 60.45 11.51 -5.99
C ALA A 3 59.25 10.71 -6.53
N LEU A 4 59.02 9.53 -5.95
CA LEU A 4 57.88 8.67 -6.25
C LEU A 4 56.69 9.15 -5.39
N VAL A 5 55.69 9.76 -6.00
CA VAL A 5 54.42 10.12 -5.31
C VAL A 5 53.53 8.91 -5.34
N VAL A 6 53.37 8.25 -4.19
CA VAL A 6 52.38 7.16 -3.99
C VAL A 6 51.04 7.80 -3.65
N ILE A 7 50.10 7.78 -4.60
CA ILE A 7 48.70 8.18 -4.38
C ILE A 7 47.96 6.95 -3.82
N THR A 8 47.72 6.97 -2.52
CA THR A 8 46.88 5.94 -1.85
C THR A 8 45.41 6.25 -2.17
N PHE A 9 44.80 5.48 -3.06
CA PHE A 9 43.38 5.53 -3.33
C PHE A 9 42.64 4.87 -2.18
N LEU A 10 42.04 5.68 -1.30
CA LEU A 10 41.16 5.19 -0.24
C LEU A 10 39.81 4.76 -0.87
N PHE A 11 39.68 3.47 -1.12
CA PHE A 11 38.41 2.87 -1.58
C PHE A 11 37.43 2.84 -0.39
N CYS A 12 36.56 3.86 -0.28
CA CYS A 12 35.44 3.84 0.65
C CYS A 12 34.45 2.77 0.17
N LEU A 13 34.60 1.54 0.65
CA LEU A 13 33.59 0.50 0.56
C LEU A 13 32.37 0.93 1.40
N SER A 14 31.37 1.46 0.75
CA SER A 14 30.05 1.70 1.36
C SER A 14 29.43 0.33 1.63
N PHE A 15 29.60 -0.20 2.84
CA PHE A 15 28.84 -1.35 3.31
C PHE A 15 27.39 -0.90 3.50
N SER A 16 26.51 -1.23 2.56
CA SER A 16 25.08 -1.16 2.81
C SER A 16 24.73 -2.21 3.87
N LEU A 17 24.31 -1.77 5.06
CA LEU A 17 23.78 -2.65 6.09
C LEU A 17 22.54 -3.36 5.51
N LYS A 18 22.59 -4.69 5.46
CA LYS A 18 21.44 -5.50 5.07
C LYS A 18 20.46 -5.57 6.24
N ALA A 19 19.17 -5.45 5.93
CA ALA A 19 18.10 -5.75 6.85
C ALA A 19 18.21 -7.20 7.31
N GLU A 20 18.35 -7.42 8.62
CA GLU A 20 18.50 -8.74 9.22
C GLU A 20 17.37 -8.98 10.22
N GLN A 21 16.40 -9.83 9.84
CA GLN A 21 15.47 -10.41 10.79
C GLN A 21 16.15 -11.63 11.43
N ILE A 22 16.41 -11.54 12.74
CA ILE A 22 17.08 -12.61 13.48
C ILE A 22 16.12 -13.75 13.78
N ALA A 23 14.90 -13.41 14.23
CA ALA A 23 13.86 -14.39 14.52
C ALA A 23 12.46 -13.82 14.33
N PHE A 24 11.55 -14.69 13.97
CA PHE A 24 10.12 -14.46 13.94
C PHE A 24 9.40 -15.70 14.49
N SER A 25 8.47 -15.52 15.40
CA SER A 25 7.62 -16.61 15.88
C SER A 25 6.20 -16.12 16.15
N THR A 26 5.26 -17.04 16.03
CA THR A 26 3.88 -16.86 16.42
C THR A 26 3.43 -18.01 17.32
N GLU A 27 2.75 -17.69 18.41
CA GLU A 27 2.17 -18.66 19.32
C GLU A 27 0.67 -18.43 19.44
N LYS A 28 -0.11 -19.52 19.34
CA LYS A 28 -1.56 -19.46 19.41
C LYS A 28 -2.03 -19.52 20.86
N SER A 29 -2.86 -18.55 21.27
CA SER A 29 -3.65 -18.62 22.48
C SER A 29 -5.15 -18.87 22.15
N GLU A 30 -6.05 -18.84 23.14
CA GLU A 30 -7.47 -19.12 22.92
C GLU A 30 -8.11 -18.18 21.89
N GLU A 31 -7.96 -16.86 22.06
CA GLU A 31 -8.59 -15.84 21.21
C GLU A 31 -7.59 -15.02 20.39
N ASN A 32 -6.29 -15.10 20.70
CA ASN A 32 -5.24 -14.29 20.11
C ASN A 32 -4.13 -15.13 19.50
N TYR A 33 -3.25 -14.45 18.79
CA TYR A 33 -1.92 -14.93 18.46
C TYR A 33 -0.89 -13.97 19.06
N HIS A 34 0.09 -14.52 19.74
CA HIS A 34 1.24 -13.80 20.25
C HIS A 34 2.34 -13.80 19.20
N PHE A 35 2.84 -12.61 18.85
CA PHE A 35 3.89 -12.39 17.87
C PHE A 35 5.18 -11.99 18.59
N ARG A 36 6.31 -12.49 18.10
CA ARG A 36 7.62 -12.06 18.54
C ARG A 36 8.53 -11.85 17.34
N TYR A 37 9.09 -10.63 17.22
CA TYR A 37 10.08 -10.23 16.23
C TYR A 37 11.38 -9.89 16.92
N ILE A 38 12.52 -10.36 16.36
CA ILE A 38 13.88 -9.98 16.76
C ILE A 38 14.63 -9.59 15.50
N TRP A 39 15.20 -8.39 15.47
CA TRP A 39 15.90 -7.86 14.30
C TRP A 39 17.05 -6.92 14.69
N LYS A 40 17.92 -6.57 13.72
CA LYS A 40 18.88 -5.49 13.86
C LYS A 40 18.35 -4.22 13.20
N ASP A 41 18.39 -3.11 13.93
CA ASP A 41 18.02 -1.80 13.42
C ASP A 41 19.13 -1.16 12.56
N HIS A 42 18.90 0.06 12.08
CA HIS A 42 19.85 0.83 11.26
C HIS A 42 21.16 1.19 11.97
N THR A 43 21.26 1.00 13.28
CA THR A 43 22.48 1.14 14.08
C THR A 43 23.14 -0.19 14.40
N SER A 44 22.65 -1.31 13.83
CA SER A 44 23.03 -2.69 14.15
C SER A 44 22.71 -3.11 15.59
N THR A 45 21.84 -2.37 16.28
CA THR A 45 21.36 -2.72 17.61
C THR A 45 20.23 -3.74 17.50
N GLU A 46 20.33 -4.81 18.30
CA GLU A 46 19.28 -5.81 18.39
C GLU A 46 18.03 -5.24 19.06
N GLN A 47 16.91 -5.39 18.38
CA GLN A 47 15.58 -4.98 18.84
C GLN A 47 14.69 -6.21 18.99
N THR A 48 13.80 -6.15 19.97
CA THR A 48 12.75 -7.16 20.17
C THR A 48 11.41 -6.46 20.34
N LEU A 49 10.38 -6.95 19.64
CA LEU A 49 9.01 -6.51 19.79
C LEU A 49 8.11 -7.73 19.95
N SER A 50 7.27 -7.72 21.00
CA SER A 50 6.26 -8.76 21.24
C SER A 50 4.89 -8.08 21.42
N PHE A 51 3.87 -8.63 20.80
CA PHE A 51 2.49 -8.11 20.86
C PHE A 51 1.49 -9.22 20.56
N GLU A 52 0.22 -8.97 20.85
CA GLU A 52 -0.87 -9.88 20.54
C GLU A 52 -1.86 -9.27 19.55
N LEU A 53 -2.38 -10.11 18.65
CA LEU A 53 -3.46 -9.74 17.74
C LEU A 53 -4.59 -10.78 17.85
N SER A 54 -5.83 -10.31 17.83
CA SER A 54 -6.98 -11.20 17.87
C SER A 54 -7.13 -11.99 16.57
N LYS A 55 -7.68 -13.20 16.66
CA LYS A 55 -7.99 -14.02 15.47
C LYS A 55 -8.95 -13.32 14.52
N THR A 56 -9.94 -12.62 15.06
CA THR A 56 -10.90 -11.83 14.27
C THR A 56 -10.20 -10.75 13.46
N ALA A 57 -9.28 -9.98 14.08
CA ALA A 57 -8.50 -8.97 13.38
C ALA A 57 -7.66 -9.57 12.24
N LEU A 58 -7.02 -10.71 12.50
CA LEU A 58 -6.13 -11.36 11.53
C LEU A 58 -6.86 -11.97 10.33
N PHE A 59 -8.05 -12.56 10.54
CA PHE A 59 -8.64 -13.45 9.53
C PHE A 59 -9.98 -12.98 8.96
N ASP A 60 -10.72 -12.09 9.64
CA ASP A 60 -12.09 -11.75 9.21
C ASP A 60 -12.13 -10.45 8.40
N LYS A 61 -11.38 -9.43 8.77
CA LYS A 61 -11.50 -8.09 8.19
C LYS A 61 -11.22 -8.03 6.67
N TYR A 62 -10.21 -8.76 6.21
CA TYR A 62 -9.82 -8.79 4.80
C TYR A 62 -10.03 -10.17 4.16
N ARG A 63 -10.99 -10.93 4.69
CA ARG A 63 -11.28 -12.29 4.22
C ARG A 63 -11.61 -12.32 2.73
N ASP A 64 -12.34 -11.33 2.26
CA ASP A 64 -12.80 -11.24 0.87
C ASP A 64 -11.81 -10.49 -0.04
N PHE A 65 -10.70 -9.99 0.52
CA PHE A 65 -9.66 -9.37 -0.31
C PHE A 65 -8.99 -10.42 -1.19
N SER A 66 -9.08 -10.25 -2.49
CA SER A 66 -8.54 -11.17 -3.50
C SER A 66 -7.88 -10.40 -4.63
N HIS A 67 -7.02 -11.06 -5.37
CA HIS A 67 -6.37 -10.47 -6.55
C HIS A 67 -7.40 -9.93 -7.56
N TYR A 68 -7.18 -8.69 -8.01
CA TYR A 68 -8.00 -8.06 -9.04
C TYR A 68 -7.95 -8.86 -10.36
N LYS A 69 -9.11 -9.22 -10.86
CA LYS A 69 -9.27 -9.94 -12.14
C LYS A 69 -10.22 -9.16 -13.03
N PRO A 70 -9.71 -8.46 -14.05
CA PRO A 70 -10.52 -7.61 -14.93
C PRO A 70 -11.74 -8.32 -15.51
N GLU A 71 -11.58 -9.56 -15.98
CA GLU A 71 -12.65 -10.33 -16.61
C GLU A 71 -13.77 -10.68 -15.62
N VAL A 72 -13.40 -11.09 -14.40
CA VAL A 72 -14.37 -11.43 -13.34
C VAL A 72 -15.09 -10.17 -12.88
N THR A 73 -14.36 -9.07 -12.69
CA THR A 73 -14.93 -7.78 -12.31
C THR A 73 -15.92 -7.29 -13.36
N SER A 74 -15.55 -7.31 -14.64
CA SER A 74 -16.44 -6.92 -15.75
C SER A 74 -17.71 -7.76 -15.78
N GLN A 75 -17.61 -9.08 -15.55
CA GLN A 75 -18.78 -9.96 -15.49
C GLN A 75 -19.71 -9.60 -14.32
N ILE A 76 -19.17 -9.35 -13.14
CA ILE A 76 -19.94 -8.98 -11.95
C ILE A 76 -20.65 -7.64 -12.18
N ILE A 77 -19.95 -6.62 -12.69
CA ILE A 77 -20.51 -5.30 -12.99
C ILE A 77 -21.62 -5.44 -14.02
N THR A 78 -21.38 -6.17 -15.12
CA THR A 78 -22.39 -6.41 -16.15
C THR A 78 -23.63 -7.09 -15.58
N GLN A 79 -23.49 -8.12 -14.73
CA GLN A 79 -24.61 -8.80 -14.09
C GLN A 79 -25.41 -7.88 -13.16
N ARG A 80 -24.74 -7.05 -12.37
CA ARG A 80 -25.39 -6.06 -11.49
C ARG A 80 -26.16 -5.01 -12.31
N LEU A 81 -25.54 -4.48 -13.36
CA LEU A 81 -26.16 -3.54 -14.29
C LEU A 81 -27.41 -4.13 -14.93
N PHE A 82 -27.34 -5.36 -15.40
CA PHE A 82 -28.47 -6.13 -15.92
C PHE A 82 -29.63 -6.22 -14.94
N LYS A 83 -29.31 -6.64 -13.71
CA LYS A 83 -30.29 -6.79 -12.65
C LYS A 83 -31.00 -5.47 -12.38
N GLN A 84 -30.26 -4.38 -12.32
CA GLN A 84 -30.78 -3.06 -11.97
C GLN A 84 -31.65 -2.46 -13.08
N ILE A 85 -31.22 -2.57 -14.35
CA ILE A 85 -32.04 -2.14 -15.51
C ILE A 85 -33.30 -2.98 -15.66
N ARG A 86 -33.26 -4.29 -15.31
CA ARG A 86 -34.46 -5.13 -15.35
C ARG A 86 -35.43 -4.79 -14.23
N GLN A 87 -34.95 -4.43 -13.04
CA GLN A 87 -35.78 -4.01 -11.91
C GLN A 87 -36.35 -2.60 -12.10
N ASN A 88 -35.61 -1.72 -12.76
CA ASN A 88 -35.97 -0.34 -13.03
C ASN A 88 -35.79 -0.03 -14.53
N PRO A 89 -36.76 -0.45 -15.40
CA PRO A 89 -36.65 -0.25 -16.82
C PRO A 89 -36.57 1.23 -17.19
N ILE A 90 -35.71 1.59 -18.17
CA ILE A 90 -35.59 2.96 -18.65
C ILE A 90 -36.74 3.26 -19.56
N PRO A 91 -37.58 4.30 -19.31
CA PRO A 91 -38.73 4.61 -20.10
C PRO A 91 -38.37 4.95 -21.56
N GLY A 92 -39.20 4.49 -22.52
CA GLY A 92 -39.06 4.81 -23.94
C GLY A 92 -38.01 3.99 -24.70
N VAL A 93 -37.28 3.12 -24.03
CA VAL A 93 -36.29 2.25 -24.70
C VAL A 93 -36.46 0.79 -24.26
N GLN A 94 -36.03 -0.11 -25.14
CA GLN A 94 -35.82 -1.52 -24.81
C GLN A 94 -34.34 -1.81 -24.79
N VAL A 95 -33.83 -2.25 -23.64
CA VAL A 95 -32.43 -2.65 -23.45
C VAL A 95 -32.32 -4.18 -23.56
N LYS A 96 -31.53 -4.65 -24.52
CA LYS A 96 -31.22 -6.08 -24.71
C LYS A 96 -29.75 -6.32 -24.48
N PHE A 97 -29.42 -7.28 -23.65
CA PHE A 97 -28.07 -7.71 -23.42
C PHE A 97 -27.72 -8.89 -24.31
N LYS A 98 -26.59 -8.81 -24.97
CA LYS A 98 -26.04 -9.89 -25.78
C LYS A 98 -24.84 -10.47 -25.02
N PRO A 99 -24.90 -11.73 -24.59
CA PRO A 99 -23.72 -12.36 -23.99
C PRO A 99 -22.61 -12.44 -25.04
N HIS A 100 -21.45 -11.88 -24.71
CA HIS A 100 -20.25 -11.97 -25.55
C HIS A 100 -19.13 -12.63 -24.75
N TYR A 101 -18.25 -13.36 -25.46
CA TYR A 101 -17.14 -14.12 -24.88
C TYR A 101 -16.11 -13.24 -24.11
N ARG A 102 -16.13 -11.90 -24.29
CA ARG A 102 -15.22 -10.92 -23.65
C ARG A 102 -15.91 -9.71 -23.04
N GLY A 103 -17.09 -9.87 -22.53
CA GLY A 103 -17.91 -8.78 -21.98
C GLY A 103 -19.24 -8.70 -22.73
N GLY A 104 -20.33 -8.49 -22.00
CA GLY A 104 -21.66 -8.40 -22.61
C GLY A 104 -21.79 -7.19 -23.51
N GLY A 105 -22.31 -7.37 -24.70
CA GLY A 105 -22.78 -6.26 -25.53
C GLY A 105 -24.18 -5.82 -25.11
N MET A 106 -24.47 -4.54 -25.22
CA MET A 106 -25.79 -3.97 -24.93
C MET A 106 -26.38 -3.36 -26.20
N GLU A 107 -27.63 -3.71 -26.50
CA GLU A 107 -28.38 -3.15 -27.60
C GLU A 107 -29.55 -2.32 -27.03
N ILE A 108 -29.59 -1.04 -27.36
CA ILE A 108 -30.65 -0.12 -26.93
C ILE A 108 -31.51 0.22 -28.14
N LYS A 109 -32.81 -0.07 -28.06
CA LYS A 109 -33.79 0.22 -29.09
C LYS A 109 -34.85 1.17 -28.56
N GLY A 110 -35.16 2.21 -29.34
CA GLY A 110 -36.19 3.19 -29.04
C GLY A 110 -36.74 3.78 -30.35
N ARG A 111 -37.82 4.53 -30.24
CA ARG A 111 -38.44 5.21 -31.41
C ARG A 111 -37.77 6.54 -31.72
N ASP A 112 -37.15 7.15 -30.73
CA ASP A 112 -36.58 8.48 -30.79
C ASP A 112 -35.09 8.43 -30.47
N SER A 113 -34.27 9.07 -31.29
CA SER A 113 -32.82 9.13 -31.12
C SER A 113 -32.40 9.89 -29.85
N GLU A 114 -33.13 10.94 -29.47
CA GLU A 114 -32.87 11.70 -28.24
C GLU A 114 -33.10 10.85 -26.99
N VAL A 115 -34.21 10.06 -27.00
CA VAL A 115 -34.52 9.13 -25.90
C VAL A 115 -33.46 8.03 -25.79
N ILE A 116 -32.97 7.50 -26.92
CA ILE A 116 -31.89 6.52 -26.95
C ILE A 116 -30.61 7.13 -26.37
N GLN A 117 -30.24 8.35 -26.74
CA GLN A 117 -29.04 9.01 -26.24
C GLN A 117 -29.11 9.28 -24.72
N LYS A 118 -30.26 9.74 -24.22
CA LYS A 118 -30.49 9.90 -22.76
C LYS A 118 -30.38 8.57 -22.03
N ALA A 119 -30.96 7.51 -22.59
CA ALA A 119 -30.88 6.18 -22.02
C ALA A 119 -29.41 5.65 -21.96
N GLN A 120 -28.63 5.90 -23.01
CA GLN A 120 -27.20 5.58 -23.04
C GLN A 120 -26.45 6.27 -21.92
N GLN A 121 -26.68 7.57 -21.72
CA GLN A 121 -26.05 8.35 -20.67
C GLN A 121 -26.42 7.82 -19.28
N GLN A 122 -27.68 7.53 -19.01
CA GLN A 122 -28.15 6.93 -17.75
C GLN A 122 -27.50 5.57 -17.48
N ILE A 123 -27.33 4.75 -18.51
CA ILE A 123 -26.67 3.44 -18.37
C ILE A 123 -25.19 3.59 -18.03
N ILE A 124 -24.49 4.56 -18.65
CA ILE A 124 -23.07 4.85 -18.35
C ILE A 124 -22.92 5.33 -16.91
N GLU A 125 -23.79 6.21 -16.44
CA GLU A 125 -23.81 6.71 -15.07
C GLU A 125 -24.04 5.55 -14.09
N LEU A 126 -25.04 4.71 -14.34
CA LEU A 126 -25.35 3.54 -13.53
C LEU A 126 -24.19 2.51 -13.50
N GLU A 127 -23.55 2.25 -14.63
CA GLU A 127 -22.38 1.37 -14.71
C GLU A 127 -21.21 1.94 -13.90
N THR A 128 -21.03 3.26 -13.92
CA THR A 128 -20.01 3.95 -13.14
C THR A 128 -20.27 3.79 -11.64
N GLU A 129 -21.50 4.04 -11.18
CA GLU A 129 -21.91 3.88 -9.78
C GLU A 129 -21.71 2.44 -9.29
N ILE A 130 -22.16 1.45 -10.07
CA ILE A 130 -21.99 0.02 -9.75
C ILE A 130 -20.50 -0.35 -9.66
N THR A 131 -19.70 0.21 -10.56
CA THR A 131 -18.25 -0.06 -10.59
C THR A 131 -17.55 0.55 -9.38
N ASP A 132 -17.90 1.77 -9.01
CA ASP A 132 -17.32 2.46 -7.85
C ASP A 132 -17.72 1.77 -6.54
N GLU A 133 -18.99 1.36 -6.42
CA GLU A 133 -19.44 0.53 -5.27
C GLU A 133 -18.69 -0.81 -5.21
N TYR A 134 -18.49 -1.47 -6.35
CA TYR A 134 -17.74 -2.72 -6.40
C TYR A 134 -16.29 -2.52 -5.94
N PHE A 135 -15.60 -1.49 -6.42
CA PHE A 135 -14.23 -1.21 -6.01
C PHE A 135 -14.15 -0.87 -4.52
N GLU A 136 -15.06 -0.03 -4.03
CA GLU A 136 -15.11 0.33 -2.61
C GLU A 136 -15.27 -0.90 -1.71
N ASN A 137 -16.18 -1.82 -2.06
CA ASN A 137 -16.43 -3.06 -1.31
C ASN A 137 -15.31 -4.10 -1.45
N SER A 138 -14.53 -4.04 -2.53
CA SER A 138 -13.43 -4.97 -2.82
C SER A 138 -12.06 -4.42 -2.43
N TYR A 139 -12.00 -3.26 -1.77
CA TYR A 139 -10.77 -2.57 -1.36
C TYR A 139 -9.88 -2.12 -2.52
N TYR A 140 -10.45 -1.83 -3.68
CA TYR A 140 -9.75 -1.32 -4.87
C TYR A 140 -10.11 0.13 -5.14
N GLN A 141 -9.26 0.79 -5.95
CA GLN A 141 -9.52 2.12 -6.47
C GLN A 141 -8.93 2.30 -7.87
N ARG A 142 -9.51 3.23 -8.63
CA ARG A 142 -8.87 3.75 -9.84
C ARG A 142 -7.71 4.65 -9.46
N PHE A 143 -6.66 4.63 -10.25
CA PHE A 143 -5.56 5.59 -10.13
C PHE A 143 -5.08 6.02 -11.50
N THR A 144 -4.38 7.15 -11.54
CA THR A 144 -3.70 7.65 -12.74
C THR A 144 -2.23 7.83 -12.40
N THR A 145 -1.34 7.25 -13.19
CA THR A 145 0.11 7.39 -13.02
C THR A 145 0.57 8.79 -13.41
N TYR A 146 1.81 9.17 -13.06
CA TYR A 146 2.41 10.45 -13.43
C TYR A 146 2.43 10.68 -14.97
N ASN A 147 2.47 9.62 -15.78
CA ASN A 147 2.42 9.65 -17.25
C ASN A 147 1.01 9.43 -17.83
N GLN A 148 -0.03 9.69 -17.03
CA GLN A 148 -1.45 9.65 -17.42
C GLN A 148 -2.01 8.26 -17.80
N ILE A 149 -1.35 7.18 -17.41
CA ILE A 149 -1.88 5.83 -17.58
C ILE A 149 -2.87 5.55 -16.44
N GLN A 150 -4.07 5.13 -16.81
CA GLN A 150 -5.10 4.72 -15.85
C GLN A 150 -4.95 3.24 -15.48
N GLY A 151 -5.24 2.92 -14.23
CA GLY A 151 -5.17 1.56 -13.71
C GLY A 151 -6.07 1.35 -12.50
N ILE A 152 -6.05 0.12 -11.98
CA ILE A 152 -6.73 -0.29 -10.76
C ILE A 152 -5.67 -0.82 -9.81
N LYS A 153 -5.75 -0.41 -8.55
CA LYS A 153 -4.85 -0.88 -7.49
C LYS A 153 -5.61 -1.03 -6.17
N PRO A 154 -5.06 -1.74 -5.16
CA PRO A 154 -5.61 -1.72 -3.81
C PRO A 154 -5.71 -0.26 -3.29
N ASN A 155 -6.76 0.03 -2.56
CA ASN A 155 -6.92 1.33 -1.88
C ASN A 155 -6.08 1.34 -0.61
N HIS A 156 -4.79 1.61 -0.76
CA HIS A 156 -3.80 1.56 0.32
C HIS A 156 -4.14 2.50 1.47
N VAL A 157 -4.65 3.70 1.16
CA VAL A 157 -5.05 4.69 2.18
C VAL A 157 -6.22 4.15 3.02
N LYS A 158 -7.28 3.65 2.37
CA LYS A 158 -8.41 3.02 3.05
C LYS A 158 -7.98 1.84 3.90
N ILE A 159 -7.18 0.94 3.34
CA ILE A 159 -6.69 -0.27 4.01
C ILE A 159 -5.82 0.10 5.22
N ALA A 160 -4.93 1.09 5.09
CA ALA A 160 -4.11 1.57 6.20
C ALA A 160 -4.97 2.16 7.33
N ASN A 161 -5.95 3.02 7.02
CA ASN A 161 -6.85 3.61 8.00
C ASN A 161 -7.70 2.54 8.72
N MET A 162 -8.20 1.56 7.99
CA MET A 162 -8.98 0.46 8.57
C MET A 162 -8.16 -0.43 9.51
N ALA A 163 -6.86 -0.55 9.30
CA ALA A 163 -5.98 -1.37 10.13
C ALA A 163 -5.59 -0.68 11.45
N VAL A 164 -5.79 0.63 11.60
CA VAL A 164 -5.35 1.41 12.77
C VAL A 164 -5.87 0.82 14.08
N GLU A 165 -7.16 0.51 14.16
CA GLU A 165 -7.77 -0.03 15.39
C GLU A 165 -7.16 -1.38 15.78
N ASP A 166 -6.97 -2.27 14.82
CA ASP A 166 -6.45 -3.61 15.06
C ASP A 166 -4.95 -3.62 15.40
N LEU A 167 -4.22 -2.57 15.00
CA LEU A 167 -2.80 -2.39 15.30
C LEU A 167 -2.52 -1.65 16.62
N LYS A 168 -3.56 -1.18 17.33
CA LYS A 168 -3.40 -0.51 18.63
C LYS A 168 -2.61 -1.31 19.67
N PRO A 169 -2.72 -2.65 19.75
CA PRO A 169 -1.91 -3.44 20.69
C PRO A 169 -0.39 -3.26 20.50
N LEU A 170 0.08 -2.90 19.29
CA LEU A 170 1.50 -2.63 19.06
C LEU A 170 1.95 -1.27 19.63
N LYS A 171 1.01 -0.36 19.88
CA LYS A 171 1.33 1.00 20.33
C LYS A 171 2.10 1.01 21.63
N GLU A 172 1.59 0.36 22.67
CA GLU A 172 2.19 0.37 23.99
C GLU A 172 3.58 -0.25 23.96
N THR A 173 3.71 -1.41 23.32
CA THR A 173 5.00 -2.12 23.19
C THR A 173 6.04 -1.31 22.42
N ILE A 174 5.63 -0.56 21.39
CA ILE A 174 6.54 0.35 20.67
C ILE A 174 6.89 1.55 21.55
N LEU A 175 5.93 2.11 22.30
CA LEU A 175 6.16 3.26 23.19
C LEU A 175 7.11 2.96 24.35
N GLU A 176 7.20 1.71 24.79
CA GLU A 176 8.21 1.27 25.74
C GLU A 176 9.64 1.34 25.18
N LYS A 177 9.78 1.27 23.85
CA LYS A 177 11.08 1.32 23.15
C LYS A 177 11.45 2.72 22.69
N VAL A 178 10.45 3.52 22.27
CA VAL A 178 10.67 4.85 21.69
C VAL A 178 9.63 5.86 22.16
N SER A 179 10.06 7.11 22.35
CA SER A 179 9.15 8.22 22.65
C SER A 179 8.52 8.77 21.37
N THR A 180 7.20 8.90 21.33
CA THR A 180 6.49 9.55 20.22
C THR A 180 6.69 11.06 20.15
N GLN A 181 7.23 11.69 21.18
CA GLN A 181 7.65 13.08 21.12
C GLN A 181 8.80 13.28 20.13
N ASN A 182 9.55 12.23 19.84
CA ASN A 182 10.55 12.23 18.80
C ASN A 182 10.04 11.45 17.57
N VAL A 183 9.38 12.15 16.65
CA VAL A 183 8.83 11.59 15.42
C VAL A 183 9.87 10.79 14.62
N ARG A 184 11.13 11.26 14.58
CA ARG A 184 12.21 10.58 13.85
C ARG A 184 12.54 9.22 14.45
N ASN A 185 12.64 9.15 15.77
CA ASN A 185 12.96 7.90 16.47
C ASN A 185 11.82 6.89 16.30
N ALA A 186 10.56 7.31 16.48
CA ALA A 186 9.41 6.45 16.28
C ALA A 186 9.31 5.94 14.83
N THR A 187 9.58 6.83 13.85
CA THR A 187 9.60 6.45 12.44
C THR A 187 10.75 5.48 12.15
N ASN A 188 11.98 5.76 12.60
CA ASN A 188 13.13 4.90 12.36
C ASN A 188 12.98 3.52 13.00
N PHE A 189 12.40 3.43 14.21
CA PHE A 189 12.09 2.16 14.86
C PHE A 189 11.09 1.34 14.01
N THR A 190 10.00 1.96 13.59
CA THR A 190 8.99 1.32 12.73
C THR A 190 9.59 0.86 11.40
N LEU A 191 10.38 1.72 10.74
CA LEU A 191 11.06 1.40 9.48
C LEU A 191 12.00 0.21 9.64
N SER A 192 12.83 0.20 10.70
CA SER A 192 13.80 -0.87 10.91
C SER A 192 13.13 -2.23 11.06
N LEU A 193 12.00 -2.32 11.77
CA LEU A 193 11.20 -3.53 11.85
C LEU A 193 10.71 -3.98 10.47
N ILE A 194 10.04 -3.09 9.74
CA ILE A 194 9.37 -3.44 8.48
C ILE A 194 10.37 -3.76 7.36
N GLN A 195 11.50 -3.08 7.32
CA GLN A 195 12.57 -3.35 6.35
C GLN A 195 13.14 -4.76 6.51
N THR A 196 13.16 -5.32 7.73
CA THR A 196 13.67 -6.66 8.00
C THR A 196 12.68 -7.78 7.67
N ILE A 197 11.40 -7.50 7.54
CA ILE A 197 10.41 -8.47 7.07
C ILE A 197 10.77 -8.90 5.65
N PRO A 198 10.81 -10.20 5.33
CA PRO A 198 11.18 -10.69 4.01
C PRO A 198 10.34 -10.08 2.87
N TYR A 199 11.01 -9.75 1.77
CA TYR A 199 10.34 -9.30 0.56
C TYR A 199 9.73 -10.49 -0.20
N SER A 200 8.49 -10.32 -0.65
CA SER A 200 7.80 -11.29 -1.52
C SER A 200 6.90 -10.54 -2.50
N LYS A 201 6.90 -10.95 -3.77
CA LYS A 201 5.97 -10.40 -4.78
C LYS A 201 4.52 -10.83 -4.56
N LEU A 202 4.28 -11.79 -3.66
CA LEU A 202 2.96 -12.29 -3.29
C LEU A 202 2.13 -12.85 -4.48
N GLU A 203 2.79 -13.24 -5.56
CA GLU A 203 2.14 -13.79 -6.78
C GLU A 203 1.84 -15.28 -6.65
N SER A 204 2.62 -16.01 -5.84
CA SER A 204 2.51 -17.46 -5.67
C SER A 204 1.43 -17.81 -4.66
N ARG A 205 0.45 -18.62 -5.07
CA ARG A 205 -0.57 -19.17 -4.16
C ARG A 205 -0.07 -20.33 -3.28
N ILE A 206 1.15 -20.79 -3.51
CA ILE A 206 1.76 -21.85 -2.70
C ILE A 206 2.44 -21.24 -1.47
N THR A 207 3.10 -20.09 -1.64
CA THR A 207 3.91 -19.43 -0.60
C THR A 207 3.30 -18.14 -0.05
N SER A 208 2.16 -17.69 -0.61
CA SER A 208 1.49 -16.45 -0.23
C SER A 208 0.01 -16.47 -0.58
N SER A 209 -0.68 -15.35 -0.41
CA SER A 209 -2.07 -15.16 -0.83
C SER A 209 -2.29 -15.30 -2.34
N GLY A 210 -1.25 -15.11 -3.15
CA GLY A 210 -1.37 -14.97 -4.60
C GLY A 210 -2.11 -13.70 -5.04
N ALA A 211 -2.29 -12.74 -4.12
CA ALA A 211 -3.06 -11.51 -4.39
C ALA A 211 -2.18 -10.34 -4.88
N GLY A 212 -0.84 -10.48 -4.84
CA GLY A 212 0.10 -9.42 -5.21
C GLY A 212 0.15 -8.27 -4.19
N PHE A 213 -0.52 -8.41 -3.05
CA PHE A 213 -0.57 -7.45 -1.96
C PHE A 213 -1.07 -8.14 -0.68
N ASN A 214 -0.46 -7.83 0.45
CA ASN A 214 -0.92 -8.23 1.78
C ASN A 214 -1.40 -7.01 2.58
N PRO A 215 -2.66 -6.99 3.04
CA PRO A 215 -3.10 -6.02 4.04
C PRO A 215 -2.23 -6.07 5.31
N PRO A 216 -2.17 -4.99 6.12
CA PRO A 216 -1.23 -4.87 7.24
C PRO A 216 -1.15 -6.07 8.19
N LEU A 217 -2.29 -6.56 8.66
CA LEU A 217 -2.32 -7.69 9.60
C LEU A 217 -1.90 -9.00 8.95
N ARG A 218 -2.23 -9.19 7.68
CA ARG A 218 -1.82 -10.36 6.94
C ARG A 218 -0.31 -10.36 6.65
N LEU A 219 0.27 -9.18 6.38
CA LEU A 219 1.72 -9.05 6.24
C LEU A 219 2.42 -9.47 7.53
N LEU A 220 1.94 -9.03 8.71
CA LEU A 220 2.47 -9.43 10.00
C LEU A 220 2.30 -10.94 10.23
N TRP A 221 1.14 -11.51 9.89
CA TRP A 221 0.86 -12.93 10.03
C TRP A 221 1.74 -13.81 9.14
N GLU A 222 1.84 -13.48 7.87
CA GLU A 222 2.64 -14.23 6.89
C GLU A 222 4.13 -13.92 6.97
N ASN A 223 4.52 -12.88 7.72
CA ASN A 223 5.89 -12.35 7.82
C ASN A 223 6.54 -12.15 6.44
N GLN A 224 5.78 -11.63 5.48
CA GLN A 224 6.26 -11.31 4.14
C GLN A 224 5.38 -10.26 3.46
N GLY A 225 5.99 -9.45 2.59
CA GLY A 225 5.27 -8.41 1.86
C GLY A 225 6.08 -7.81 0.71
N ASP A 226 5.36 -7.26 -0.27
CA ASP A 226 5.91 -6.42 -1.33
C ASP A 226 6.04 -4.95 -0.87
N CYS A 227 6.44 -4.06 -1.78
CA CYS A 227 6.62 -2.63 -1.46
C CYS A 227 5.33 -1.99 -0.97
N ASP A 228 4.22 -2.25 -1.69
CA ASP A 228 2.91 -1.66 -1.42
C ASP A 228 2.33 -2.14 -0.08
N SER A 229 2.52 -3.41 0.25
CA SER A 229 2.15 -3.99 1.54
C SER A 229 2.92 -3.35 2.70
N LYS A 230 4.24 -3.20 2.53
CA LYS A 230 5.12 -2.65 3.55
C LYS A 230 4.87 -1.16 3.80
N VAL A 231 4.66 -0.36 2.74
CA VAL A 231 4.33 1.06 2.90
C VAL A 231 2.97 1.24 3.58
N THR A 232 1.99 0.38 3.25
CA THR A 232 0.65 0.42 3.85
C THR A 232 0.68 0.08 5.33
N LEU A 233 1.43 -0.95 5.73
CA LEU A 233 1.64 -1.29 7.14
C LEU A 233 2.38 -0.17 7.88
N THR A 234 3.43 0.41 7.28
CA THR A 234 4.17 1.53 7.87
C THR A 234 3.26 2.71 8.14
N ALA A 235 2.42 3.09 7.16
CA ALA A 235 1.47 4.18 7.29
C ALA A 235 0.46 3.92 8.43
N ALA A 236 -0.08 2.71 8.51
CA ALA A 236 -1.02 2.32 9.57
C ALA A 236 -0.36 2.38 10.96
N LEU A 237 0.85 1.83 11.13
CA LEU A 237 1.57 1.88 12.41
C LEU A 237 1.94 3.31 12.83
N LEU A 238 2.43 4.12 11.90
CA LEU A 238 2.73 5.53 12.20
C LEU A 238 1.46 6.31 12.56
N ARG A 239 0.31 6.01 11.96
CA ARG A 239 -0.98 6.62 12.34
C ARG A 239 -1.41 6.19 13.74
N VAL A 240 -1.19 4.93 14.13
CA VAL A 240 -1.43 4.45 15.51
C VAL A 240 -0.56 5.18 16.52
N LEU A 241 0.73 5.33 16.21
CA LEU A 241 1.71 5.94 17.11
C LEU A 241 1.51 7.47 17.20
N MET A 242 1.26 8.10 16.07
CA MET A 242 1.25 9.55 15.89
C MET A 242 0.01 10.02 15.12
N PRO A 243 -1.20 10.02 15.75
CA PRO A 243 -2.46 10.24 15.04
C PRO A 243 -2.59 11.60 14.34
N ARG A 244 -1.80 12.61 14.76
CA ARG A 244 -1.86 13.98 14.23
C ARG A 244 -0.85 14.26 13.13
N ILE A 245 0.09 13.33 12.88
CA ILE A 245 1.10 13.55 11.85
C ILE A 245 0.47 13.32 10.47
N GLU A 246 0.80 14.20 9.53
CA GLU A 246 0.42 14.00 8.14
C GLU A 246 1.40 13.03 7.47
N ILE A 247 0.84 12.01 6.85
CA ILE A 247 1.55 10.93 6.19
C ILE A 247 1.09 10.88 4.74
N ALA A 248 2.00 10.61 3.83
CA ALA A 248 1.71 10.39 2.43
C ALA A 248 2.34 9.09 1.93
N LEU A 249 1.60 8.32 1.15
CA LEU A 249 2.11 7.20 0.37
C LEU A 249 2.58 7.75 -0.97
N ILE A 250 3.81 7.43 -1.37
CA ILE A 250 4.40 7.91 -2.61
C ILE A 250 4.71 6.69 -3.49
N PHE A 251 4.05 6.61 -4.64
CA PHE A 251 4.22 5.51 -5.58
C PHE A 251 5.05 5.98 -6.76
N ILE A 252 6.16 5.31 -6.99
CA ILE A 252 7.02 5.42 -8.17
C ILE A 252 6.89 4.15 -9.02
N GLU A 253 7.55 4.09 -10.15
CA GLU A 253 7.48 2.90 -10.99
C GLU A 253 8.00 1.66 -10.23
N GLN A 254 7.15 0.65 -10.07
CA GLN A 254 7.42 -0.63 -9.41
C GLN A 254 7.90 -0.52 -7.95
N HIS A 255 7.67 0.62 -7.29
CA HIS A 255 8.07 0.79 -5.90
C HIS A 255 7.21 1.79 -5.13
N ALA A 256 7.24 1.71 -3.80
CA ALA A 256 6.48 2.58 -2.92
C ALA A 256 7.34 3.10 -1.76
N LEU A 257 7.17 4.39 -1.48
CA LEU A 257 7.83 5.13 -0.40
C LEU A 257 6.78 5.71 0.54
N ILE A 258 7.21 6.16 1.71
CA ILE A 258 6.38 6.91 2.64
C ILE A 258 6.97 8.30 2.87
N GLY A 259 6.12 9.30 2.97
CA GLY A 259 6.46 10.67 3.35
C GLY A 259 5.84 11.03 4.70
N ILE A 260 6.63 11.64 5.57
CA ILE A 260 6.21 12.08 6.89
C ILE A 260 6.38 13.59 6.98
N ASN A 261 5.30 14.31 7.36
CA ASN A 261 5.34 15.76 7.50
C ASN A 261 6.22 16.16 8.68
N MET A 262 7.40 16.71 8.36
CA MET A 262 8.34 17.30 9.31
C MET A 262 9.40 18.13 8.59
N PRO A 263 10.11 19.03 9.28
CA PRO A 263 11.26 19.71 8.72
C PRO A 263 12.39 18.72 8.37
N PRO A 264 12.91 18.75 7.13
CA PRO A 264 14.04 17.91 6.75
C PRO A 264 15.34 18.39 7.40
N LEU A 265 16.22 17.47 7.73
CA LEU A 265 17.60 17.75 8.10
C LEU A 265 18.50 17.85 6.85
N PRO A 266 19.69 18.48 6.96
CA PRO A 266 20.62 18.53 5.85
C PRO A 266 20.95 17.14 5.28
N GLY A 267 20.78 16.99 3.97
CA GLY A 267 21.03 15.73 3.26
C GLY A 267 19.92 14.68 3.35
N GLU A 268 18.75 15.05 3.87
CA GLU A 268 17.55 14.21 3.81
C GLU A 268 16.74 14.46 2.53
N GLN A 269 16.22 13.40 1.96
CA GLN A 269 15.34 13.46 0.80
C GLN A 269 13.93 13.86 1.25
N SER A 270 13.33 14.80 0.53
CA SER A 270 11.98 15.29 0.82
C SER A 270 11.27 15.75 -0.45
N ILE A 271 9.95 15.78 -0.41
CA ILE A 271 9.08 16.39 -1.44
C ILE A 271 8.17 17.43 -0.80
N LYS A 272 7.69 18.37 -1.62
CA LYS A 272 6.68 19.34 -1.21
C LYS A 272 5.41 19.12 -2.02
N VAL A 273 4.29 18.90 -1.32
CA VAL A 273 2.98 18.69 -1.91
C VAL A 273 1.97 19.60 -1.18
N ASP A 274 1.23 20.43 -1.91
CA ASP A 274 0.24 21.38 -1.36
C ASP A 274 0.78 22.19 -0.16
N ASN A 275 1.99 22.74 -0.30
CA ASN A 275 2.73 23.49 0.73
C ASN A 275 3.17 22.69 1.97
N ILE A 276 2.96 21.38 2.01
CA ILE A 276 3.42 20.49 3.07
C ILE A 276 4.71 19.81 2.64
N THR A 277 5.72 19.83 3.51
CA THR A 277 7.00 19.13 3.27
C THR A 277 6.96 17.74 3.90
N TYR A 278 7.20 16.72 3.10
CA TYR A 278 7.29 15.33 3.53
C TYR A 278 8.73 14.84 3.43
N VAL A 279 9.33 14.45 4.54
CA VAL A 279 10.61 13.73 4.57
C VAL A 279 10.34 12.29 4.16
N LEU A 280 11.11 11.78 3.21
CA LEU A 280 10.90 10.47 2.58
C LEU A 280 11.55 9.35 3.36
N ALA A 281 10.94 8.17 3.29
CA ALA A 281 11.51 6.93 3.77
C ALA A 281 11.11 5.75 2.87
N GLU A 282 11.93 4.70 2.91
CA GLU A 282 11.78 3.50 2.10
C GLU A 282 11.54 2.28 2.99
N PRO A 283 10.26 1.85 3.22
CA PRO A 283 9.95 0.73 4.12
C PRO A 283 10.40 -0.64 3.59
N THR A 284 10.83 -0.72 2.33
CA THR A 284 11.19 -1.99 1.69
C THR A 284 12.68 -2.24 1.81
N GLY A 285 13.06 -3.38 2.46
CA GLY A 285 14.44 -3.88 2.42
C GLY A 285 14.86 -4.33 1.01
N PRO A 286 16.09 -4.81 0.80
CA PRO A 286 16.97 -5.42 1.81
C PRO A 286 17.91 -4.46 2.56
N SER A 287 17.94 -3.19 2.25
CA SER A 287 18.79 -2.22 2.99
C SER A 287 18.02 -1.64 4.17
N VAL A 288 18.69 -1.45 5.31
CA VAL A 288 18.13 -0.69 6.43
C VAL A 288 18.48 0.79 6.23
N LEU A 289 17.49 1.54 5.79
CA LEU A 289 17.62 2.97 5.52
C LEU A 289 16.85 3.77 6.57
N ALA A 290 17.53 4.72 7.21
CA ALA A 290 16.87 5.64 8.11
C ALA A 290 15.97 6.64 7.36
N LEU A 291 15.04 7.25 8.08
CA LEU A 291 14.22 8.36 7.57
C LEU A 291 15.09 9.44 6.90
N GLY A 292 14.66 9.92 5.76
CA GLY A 292 15.40 10.88 4.93
C GLY A 292 16.41 10.22 3.97
N LYS A 293 16.56 8.90 4.02
CA LYS A 293 17.41 8.12 3.11
C LYS A 293 16.57 7.19 2.27
N ILE A 294 16.75 7.23 0.96
CA ILE A 294 16.10 6.37 -0.02
C ILE A 294 17.15 5.83 -1.01
N SER A 295 16.77 4.82 -1.77
CA SER A 295 17.67 4.22 -2.75
C SER A 295 18.00 5.19 -3.91
N PRO A 296 19.15 5.04 -4.60
CA PRO A 296 19.49 5.89 -5.75
C PRO A 296 18.48 5.82 -6.90
N SER A 297 17.76 4.72 -7.06
CA SER A 297 16.66 4.59 -8.04
C SER A 297 15.47 5.45 -7.64
N SER A 298 15.09 5.41 -6.37
CA SER A 298 14.01 6.23 -5.80
C SER A 298 14.37 7.72 -5.87
N GLU A 299 15.62 8.11 -5.54
CA GLU A 299 16.10 9.49 -5.68
C GLU A 299 15.92 10.02 -7.10
N ARG A 300 16.30 9.23 -8.12
CA ARG A 300 16.12 9.62 -9.52
C ARG A 300 14.66 9.79 -9.91
N ALA A 301 13.78 8.88 -9.48
CA ALA A 301 12.34 8.96 -9.77
C ALA A 301 11.74 10.24 -9.15
N ILE A 302 12.06 10.51 -7.89
CA ILE A 302 11.61 11.71 -7.17
C ILE A 302 12.13 13.00 -7.85
N ALA A 303 13.42 13.07 -8.18
CA ALA A 303 14.02 14.23 -8.84
C ALA A 303 13.39 14.52 -10.21
N ASN A 304 12.94 13.48 -10.93
CA ASN A 304 12.29 13.62 -12.24
C ASN A 304 10.75 13.86 -12.14
N GLY A 305 10.18 13.89 -10.95
CA GLY A 305 8.72 14.01 -10.78
C GLY A 305 7.93 12.76 -11.20
N HIS A 306 8.58 11.59 -11.32
CA HIS A 306 7.97 10.32 -11.72
C HIS A 306 7.33 9.62 -10.54
N TYR A 307 6.35 10.27 -9.91
CA TYR A 307 5.64 9.72 -8.76
C TYR A 307 4.19 10.22 -8.66
N ILE A 308 3.37 9.51 -7.92
CA ILE A 308 2.06 9.97 -7.48
C ILE A 308 2.01 9.95 -5.95
N VAL A 309 1.19 10.82 -5.36
CA VAL A 309 1.07 10.98 -3.90
C VAL A 309 -0.35 10.72 -3.47
N GLU A 310 -0.53 9.89 -2.46
CA GLU A 310 -1.79 9.65 -1.79
C GLU A 310 -1.64 10.01 -0.31
N LYS A 311 -2.39 11.03 0.13
CA LYS A 311 -2.36 11.46 1.53
C LYS A 311 -3.17 10.52 2.40
N LEU A 312 -2.62 10.12 3.53
CA LEU A 312 -3.34 9.42 4.58
C LEU A 312 -4.13 10.46 5.40
N ILE A 313 -5.42 10.49 5.19
CA ILE A 313 -6.35 11.45 5.81
C ILE A 313 -6.80 10.94 7.18
#